data_4c47790a4097999f137bf455fc08fe89
#
_entry.id   4c47790a4097999f137bf455fc08fe89
#
_cell.length_a   1.000
_cell.length_b   1.000
_cell.length_c   1.000
_cell.angle_alpha   90.00
_cell.angle_beta   90.00
_cell.angle_gamma   90.00
#
_symmetry.space_group_name_H-M   'P 1'
#
loop_
_entity.id
_entity.type
_entity.pdbx_description
1 polymer ?
#
loop_
_entity_poly.entity_id
_entity_poly.type
_entity_poly.pdbx_seq_one_letter_code
_entity_poly.pdbx_strand_id
1 'polypeptide(L)'
;MTAQRFTNVITKESELRGIFGEVSERAAKKQIDRLDVHCRAIIEKCPFILLGTSDTEGRCDVSPKGDYPGFIRVLDDKTIAIPDLPGNNRLDTLGNMVKNPQVGLIFMIPGMNDTLRINGKVQLVRDDELLESMAFEGKLPKLAIVVHVQEVFTHCPKAFVRSKLWADEYRIDRSELPSFGEILRDHAGLDYDLEEFQKGLDERLVTTLH
;
A
#
# COMPACT_ATOMS: atom_id res chain seq x y z
N MET A 1 -4.68 13.74 -31.36
CA MET A 1 -3.88 14.72 -30.58
C MET A 1 -4.85 15.40 -29.63
N THR A 2 -4.80 15.07 -28.35
CA THR A 2 -5.56 15.79 -27.33
C THR A 2 -4.99 17.20 -27.22
N ALA A 3 -5.80 18.20 -27.47
CA ALA A 3 -5.42 19.60 -27.29
C ALA A 3 -4.87 19.77 -25.87
N GLN A 4 -3.67 20.37 -25.76
CA GLN A 4 -3.01 20.60 -24.49
C GLN A 4 -3.88 21.51 -23.64
N ARG A 5 -4.62 20.95 -22.67
CA ARG A 5 -5.57 21.67 -21.82
C ARG A 5 -4.89 22.70 -20.91
N PHE A 6 -3.62 22.47 -20.60
CA PHE A 6 -2.84 23.30 -19.70
C PHE A 6 -1.68 23.94 -20.46
N THR A 7 -1.46 25.24 -20.23
CA THR A 7 -0.43 26.04 -20.92
C THR A 7 0.81 26.30 -20.08
N ASN A 8 0.68 26.18 -18.73
CA ASN A 8 1.76 26.42 -17.79
C ASN A 8 2.10 25.12 -17.05
N VAL A 9 2.86 24.25 -17.75
CA VAL A 9 3.24 22.93 -17.23
C VAL A 9 4.70 22.96 -16.78
N ILE A 10 4.96 22.62 -15.52
CA ILE A 10 6.31 22.52 -14.97
C ILE A 10 6.97 21.24 -15.52
N THR A 11 8.11 21.40 -16.18
CA THR A 11 8.84 20.28 -16.80
C THR A 11 10.27 20.11 -16.28
N LYS A 12 10.74 21.03 -15.44
CA LYS A 12 12.10 21.01 -14.89
C LYS A 12 12.07 21.09 -13.37
N GLU A 13 12.94 20.30 -12.72
CA GLU A 13 13.10 20.32 -11.26
C GLU A 13 13.51 21.72 -10.73
N SER A 14 14.31 22.47 -11.50
CA SER A 14 14.72 23.82 -11.13
C SER A 14 13.55 24.79 -10.96
N GLU A 15 12.47 24.61 -11.76
CA GLU A 15 11.25 25.39 -11.60
C GLU A 15 10.55 25.09 -10.27
N LEU A 16 10.55 23.82 -9.83
CA LEU A 16 10.01 23.43 -8.54
C LEU A 16 10.77 24.10 -7.38
N ARG A 17 12.09 24.14 -7.46
CA ARG A 17 12.92 24.81 -6.44
C ARG A 17 12.65 26.32 -6.38
N GLY A 18 12.43 26.94 -7.53
CA GLY A 18 12.00 28.35 -7.60
C GLY A 18 10.68 28.66 -6.90
N ILE A 19 9.74 27.71 -6.89
CA ILE A 19 8.42 27.85 -6.27
C ILE A 19 8.45 27.50 -4.79
N PHE A 20 9.13 26.41 -4.42
CA PHE A 20 9.06 25.82 -3.06
C PHE A 20 10.29 26.10 -2.19
N GLY A 21 11.38 26.61 -2.77
CA GLY A 21 12.63 26.85 -2.06
C GLY A 21 13.38 25.55 -1.71
N GLU A 22 14.35 25.67 -0.80
CA GLU A 22 15.20 24.57 -0.39
C GLU A 22 14.55 23.69 0.69
N VAL A 23 14.93 22.41 0.72
CA VAL A 23 14.52 21.48 1.76
C VAL A 23 15.18 21.86 3.09
N SER A 24 14.43 21.87 4.19
CA SER A 24 15.01 22.12 5.52
C SER A 24 15.96 20.98 5.91
N GLU A 25 17.04 21.32 6.63
CA GLU A 25 18.03 20.36 7.13
C GLU A 25 17.38 19.20 7.89
N ARG A 26 16.40 19.48 8.76
CA ARG A 26 15.64 18.46 9.50
C ARG A 26 14.87 17.54 8.58
N ALA A 27 14.27 18.06 7.50
CA ALA A 27 13.51 17.24 6.56
C ALA A 27 14.42 16.34 5.71
N ALA A 28 15.63 16.78 5.40
CA ALA A 28 16.63 15.97 4.72
C ALA A 28 17.24 14.88 5.64
N LYS A 29 17.61 15.26 6.88
CA LYS A 29 18.29 14.35 7.82
C LYS A 29 17.40 13.28 8.45
N LYS A 30 16.06 13.38 8.37
CA LYS A 30 15.16 12.36 8.94
C LYS A 30 15.13 11.06 8.14
N GLN A 31 15.61 11.08 6.90
CA GLN A 31 15.71 9.91 6.06
C GLN A 31 16.94 9.09 6.46
N ILE A 32 16.72 7.82 6.76
CA ILE A 32 17.76 6.84 7.10
C ILE A 32 17.66 5.62 6.18
N ASP A 33 18.66 4.77 6.20
CA ASP A 33 18.78 3.61 5.30
C ASP A 33 18.49 2.26 5.96
N ARG A 34 17.97 2.29 7.20
CA ARG A 34 17.73 1.09 8.01
C ARG A 34 16.57 1.26 8.99
N LEU A 35 16.06 0.16 9.48
CA LEU A 35 14.99 0.11 10.47
C LEU A 35 15.56 0.25 11.88
N ASP A 36 15.37 1.41 12.49
CA ASP A 36 15.68 1.63 13.89
C ASP A 36 14.58 1.09 14.83
N VAL A 37 14.75 1.31 16.12
CA VAL A 37 13.77 0.88 17.15
C VAL A 37 12.39 1.50 16.94
N HIS A 38 12.31 2.74 16.44
CA HIS A 38 11.05 3.44 16.20
C HIS A 38 10.32 2.89 14.98
N CYS A 39 11.05 2.63 13.90
CA CYS A 39 10.52 1.97 12.70
C CYS A 39 9.93 0.60 13.04
N ARG A 40 10.65 -0.21 13.80
CA ARG A 40 10.21 -1.55 14.24
C ARG A 40 8.93 -1.47 15.07
N ALA A 41 8.84 -0.52 16.02
CA ALA A 41 7.66 -0.32 16.85
C ALA A 41 6.41 0.06 16.01
N ILE A 42 6.58 0.90 14.98
CA ILE A 42 5.49 1.26 14.06
C ILE A 42 5.07 0.06 13.23
N ILE A 43 6.02 -0.69 12.65
CA ILE A 43 5.73 -1.87 11.82
C ILE A 43 4.97 -2.92 12.64
N GLU A 44 5.40 -3.18 13.87
CA GLU A 44 4.75 -4.14 14.79
C GLU A 44 3.27 -3.82 15.07
N LYS A 45 2.92 -2.54 15.15
CA LYS A 45 1.55 -2.09 15.44
C LYS A 45 0.71 -1.82 14.20
N CYS A 46 1.31 -1.88 13.02
CA CYS A 46 0.63 -1.50 11.78
C CYS A 46 -0.21 -2.67 11.22
N PRO A 47 -1.54 -2.47 11.08
CA PRO A 47 -2.42 -3.47 10.47
C PRO A 47 -2.59 -3.26 8.96
N PHE A 48 -2.11 -2.15 8.38
CA PHE A 48 -2.45 -1.78 7.02
C PHE A 48 -1.34 -0.98 6.33
N ILE A 49 -1.03 -1.36 5.10
CA ILE A 49 -0.08 -0.64 4.25
C ILE A 49 -0.66 -0.38 2.86
N LEU A 50 -0.20 0.69 2.23
CA LEU A 50 -0.29 0.88 0.79
C LEU A 50 1.07 0.52 0.18
N LEU A 51 1.05 -0.31 -0.86
CA LEU A 51 2.23 -0.78 -1.57
C LEU A 51 2.15 -0.29 -3.01
N GLY A 52 3.04 0.62 -3.38
CA GLY A 52 3.15 1.18 -4.72
C GLY A 52 4.23 0.48 -5.54
N THR A 53 3.90 0.15 -6.77
CA THR A 53 4.80 -0.44 -7.77
C THR A 53 4.66 0.28 -9.11
N SER A 54 5.56 0.02 -10.04
CA SER A 54 5.40 0.42 -11.44
C SER A 54 5.98 -0.64 -12.36
N ASP A 55 5.46 -0.72 -13.58
CA ASP A 55 6.06 -1.54 -14.61
C ASP A 55 7.28 -0.83 -15.26
N THR A 56 7.88 -1.48 -16.26
CA THR A 56 9.03 -0.94 -16.99
C THR A 56 8.68 0.25 -17.91
N GLU A 57 7.41 0.51 -18.16
CA GLU A 57 6.92 1.66 -18.93
C GLU A 57 6.50 2.82 -18.01
N GLY A 58 6.65 2.67 -16.69
CA GLY A 58 6.28 3.69 -15.70
C GLY A 58 4.79 3.73 -15.36
N ARG A 59 3.99 2.73 -15.77
CA ARG A 59 2.60 2.61 -15.33
C ARG A 59 2.56 2.15 -13.89
N CYS A 60 1.93 2.95 -13.05
CA CYS A 60 1.89 2.71 -11.61
C CYS A 60 0.70 1.84 -11.19
N ASP A 61 0.90 1.07 -10.12
CA ASP A 61 -0.12 0.34 -9.40
C ASP A 61 0.06 0.57 -7.89
N VAL A 62 -1.06 0.71 -7.16
CA VAL A 62 -1.07 0.86 -5.71
C VAL A 62 -2.03 -0.15 -5.12
N SER A 63 -1.49 -1.09 -4.36
CA SER A 63 -2.25 -2.18 -3.74
C SER A 63 -2.34 -1.99 -2.22
N PRO A 64 -3.54 -2.08 -1.63
CA PRO A 64 -3.68 -2.22 -0.19
C PRO A 64 -3.25 -3.63 0.26
N LYS A 65 -2.56 -3.69 1.39
CA LYS A 65 -2.25 -4.94 2.11
C LYS A 65 -2.59 -4.72 3.56
N GLY A 66 -3.27 -5.67 4.17
CA GLY A 66 -3.68 -5.53 5.56
C GLY A 66 -3.98 -6.88 6.20
N ASP A 67 -3.72 -6.95 7.51
CA ASP A 67 -4.00 -8.08 8.37
C ASP A 67 -3.88 -7.62 9.84
N TYR A 68 -3.90 -8.54 10.79
CA TYR A 68 -3.65 -8.22 12.20
C TYR A 68 -2.29 -7.55 12.40
N PRO A 69 -2.15 -6.62 13.37
CA PRO A 69 -0.87 -6.03 13.70
C PRO A 69 0.23 -7.08 13.90
N GLY A 70 1.41 -6.84 13.33
CA GLY A 70 2.53 -7.79 13.34
C GLY A 70 2.55 -8.78 12.18
N PHE A 71 1.66 -8.67 11.18
CA PHE A 71 1.70 -9.52 9.99
C PHE A 71 2.96 -9.30 9.13
N ILE A 72 3.55 -8.11 9.18
CA ILE A 72 4.82 -7.82 8.51
C ILE A 72 5.96 -8.23 9.43
N ARG A 73 6.83 -9.11 8.95
CA ARG A 73 8.02 -9.57 9.69
C ARG A 73 9.20 -8.65 9.41
N VAL A 74 9.85 -8.19 10.47
CA VAL A 74 11.16 -7.52 10.37
C VAL A 74 12.22 -8.60 10.54
N LEU A 75 12.92 -8.93 9.45
CA LEU A 75 13.92 -10.00 9.43
C LEU A 75 15.26 -9.53 10.00
N ASP A 76 15.65 -8.32 9.68
CA ASP A 76 16.86 -7.65 10.19
C ASP A 76 16.67 -6.10 10.15
N ASP A 77 17.74 -5.32 10.22
CA ASP A 77 17.69 -3.86 10.19
C ASP A 77 17.49 -3.28 8.76
N LYS A 78 17.55 -4.11 7.73
CA LYS A 78 17.38 -3.71 6.31
C LYS A 78 16.36 -4.54 5.54
N THR A 79 15.68 -5.48 6.20
CA THR A 79 14.82 -6.42 5.48
C THR A 79 13.50 -6.62 6.22
N ILE A 80 12.40 -6.46 5.48
CA ILE A 80 11.06 -6.85 5.94
C ILE A 80 10.45 -7.86 4.98
N ALA A 81 9.53 -8.69 5.49
CA ALA A 81 8.75 -9.63 4.70
C ALA A 81 7.26 -9.42 4.94
N ILE A 82 6.49 -9.37 3.84
CA ILE A 82 5.05 -9.14 3.81
C ILE A 82 4.40 -10.40 3.22
N PRO A 83 3.43 -11.06 3.89
CA PRO A 83 2.74 -12.21 3.32
C PRO A 83 1.85 -11.77 2.14
N ASP A 84 1.82 -12.56 1.09
CA ASP A 84 0.83 -12.40 0.03
C ASP A 84 -0.42 -13.21 0.37
N LEU A 85 -1.45 -12.51 0.83
CA LEU A 85 -2.72 -13.09 1.25
C LEU A 85 -3.67 -13.23 0.05
N PRO A 86 -4.71 -14.08 0.15
CA PRO A 86 -5.68 -14.28 -0.90
C PRO A 86 -6.29 -12.99 -1.43
N GLY A 87 -6.45 -12.88 -2.74
CA GLY A 87 -6.99 -11.72 -3.42
C GLY A 87 -7.67 -12.09 -4.74
N ASN A 88 -7.81 -11.14 -5.65
CA ASN A 88 -8.53 -11.28 -6.92
C ASN A 88 -7.74 -11.99 -8.04
N ASN A 89 -6.52 -12.43 -7.78
CA ASN A 89 -5.60 -13.09 -8.72
C ASN A 89 -5.27 -12.29 -10.01
N ARG A 90 -5.46 -10.96 -10.03
CA ARG A 90 -5.02 -10.12 -11.15
C ARG A 90 -3.49 -10.07 -11.26
N LEU A 91 -2.80 -10.13 -10.13
CA LEU A 91 -1.33 -10.18 -10.03
C LEU A 91 -0.61 -8.94 -10.58
N ASP A 92 -1.30 -7.81 -10.75
CA ASP A 92 -0.71 -6.58 -11.32
C ASP A 92 0.52 -6.14 -10.51
N THR A 93 0.37 -6.02 -9.20
CA THR A 93 1.45 -5.66 -8.26
C THR A 93 2.62 -6.66 -8.33
N LEU A 94 2.35 -7.96 -8.28
CA LEU A 94 3.38 -9.01 -8.34
C LEU A 94 4.07 -9.06 -9.70
N GLY A 95 3.29 -8.88 -10.78
CA GLY A 95 3.81 -8.78 -12.14
C GLY A 95 4.75 -7.58 -12.33
N ASN A 96 4.43 -6.44 -11.72
CA ASN A 96 5.31 -5.28 -11.71
C ASN A 96 6.60 -5.58 -10.96
N MET A 97 6.54 -6.18 -9.78
CA MET A 97 7.71 -6.53 -8.96
C MET A 97 8.71 -7.44 -9.68
N VAL A 98 8.23 -8.39 -10.49
CA VAL A 98 9.09 -9.27 -11.29
C VAL A 98 9.84 -8.49 -12.36
N LYS A 99 9.20 -7.49 -12.99
CA LYS A 99 9.76 -6.71 -14.10
C LYS A 99 10.57 -5.51 -13.64
N ASN A 100 10.11 -4.84 -12.59
CA ASN A 100 10.72 -3.67 -11.97
C ASN A 100 10.67 -3.83 -10.44
N PRO A 101 11.74 -4.26 -9.79
CA PRO A 101 11.72 -4.60 -8.37
C PRO A 101 11.77 -3.38 -7.43
N GLN A 102 11.33 -2.20 -7.86
CA GLN A 102 11.24 -1.03 -7.02
C GLN A 102 9.85 -0.93 -6.38
N VAL A 103 9.81 -0.67 -5.07
CA VAL A 103 8.57 -0.52 -4.31
C VAL A 103 8.61 0.67 -3.36
N GLY A 104 7.45 1.27 -3.14
CA GLY A 104 7.22 2.26 -2.11
C GLY A 104 6.09 1.82 -1.18
N LEU A 105 6.30 1.96 0.12
CA LEU A 105 5.35 1.54 1.15
C LEU A 105 4.94 2.73 2.02
N ILE A 106 3.67 2.78 2.39
CA ILE A 106 3.15 3.67 3.43
C ILE A 106 2.46 2.81 4.48
N PHE A 107 2.94 2.88 5.72
CA PHE A 107 2.37 2.20 6.89
C PHE A 107 1.39 3.12 7.57
N MET A 108 0.18 2.64 7.82
CA MET A 108 -0.92 3.41 8.40
C MET A 108 -1.49 2.67 9.61
N ILE A 109 -1.55 3.36 10.73
CA ILE A 109 -2.16 2.85 11.97
C ILE A 109 -3.42 3.67 12.25
N PRO A 110 -4.60 3.05 12.40
CA PRO A 110 -5.83 3.76 12.72
C PRO A 110 -5.68 4.66 13.95
N GLY A 111 -6.07 5.92 13.82
CA GLY A 111 -5.92 6.93 14.89
C GLY A 111 -4.56 7.63 14.95
N MET A 112 -3.54 7.13 14.25
CA MET A 112 -2.21 7.78 14.16
C MET A 112 -2.12 8.62 12.89
N ASN A 113 -1.83 9.91 13.02
CA ASN A 113 -1.72 10.81 11.87
C ASN A 113 -0.34 10.78 11.18
N ASP A 114 0.70 10.38 11.89
CA ASP A 114 2.03 10.16 11.31
C ASP A 114 2.05 8.81 10.58
N THR A 115 2.80 8.73 9.48
CA THR A 115 2.99 7.48 8.74
C THR A 115 4.46 7.15 8.61
N LEU A 116 4.80 5.88 8.52
CA LEU A 116 6.14 5.44 8.14
C LEU A 116 6.15 5.19 6.63
N ARG A 117 7.19 5.67 5.94
CA ARG A 117 7.46 5.33 4.54
C ARG A 117 8.72 4.50 4.43
N ILE A 118 8.65 3.48 3.60
CA ILE A 118 9.80 2.65 3.23
C ILE A 118 9.85 2.57 1.70
N ASN A 119 11.00 2.88 1.12
CA ASN A 119 11.29 2.61 -0.27
C ASN A 119 12.41 1.56 -0.35
N GLY A 120 12.33 0.67 -1.33
CA GLY A 120 13.33 -0.39 -1.44
C GLY A 120 13.17 -1.26 -2.67
N LYS A 121 14.00 -2.30 -2.72
CA LYS A 121 13.93 -3.34 -3.73
C LYS A 121 13.23 -4.58 -3.18
N VAL A 122 12.46 -5.23 -4.05
CA VAL A 122 11.65 -6.37 -3.68
C VAL A 122 12.16 -7.66 -4.33
N GLN A 123 11.98 -8.77 -3.62
CA GLN A 123 12.05 -10.14 -4.13
C GLN A 123 10.78 -10.89 -3.74
N LEU A 124 10.26 -11.70 -4.65
CA LEU A 124 9.17 -12.64 -4.36
C LEU A 124 9.79 -13.97 -3.96
N VAL A 125 9.49 -14.43 -2.75
CA VAL A 125 10.17 -15.56 -2.11
C VAL A 125 9.16 -16.63 -1.71
N ARG A 126 9.57 -17.91 -1.85
CA ARG A 126 8.77 -19.07 -1.46
C ARG A 126 9.56 -20.05 -0.58
N ASP A 127 10.48 -19.55 0.23
CA ASP A 127 11.23 -20.36 1.17
C ASP A 127 10.31 -20.86 2.28
N ASP A 128 10.23 -22.16 2.47
CA ASP A 128 9.29 -22.82 3.37
C ASP A 128 9.41 -22.28 4.81
N GLU A 129 10.62 -22.15 5.35
CA GLU A 129 10.87 -21.62 6.68
C GLU A 129 10.32 -20.19 6.86
N LEU A 130 10.48 -19.35 5.84
CA LEU A 130 9.95 -17.99 5.86
C LEU A 130 8.41 -18.01 5.84
N LEU A 131 7.80 -18.80 4.96
CA LEU A 131 6.35 -18.91 4.85
C LEU A 131 5.73 -19.49 6.13
N GLU A 132 6.35 -20.50 6.74
CA GLU A 132 5.93 -21.06 8.02
C GLU A 132 5.95 -20.01 9.14
N SER A 133 6.97 -19.15 9.18
CA SER A 133 7.05 -18.05 10.15
C SER A 133 5.93 -17.02 10.02
N MET A 134 5.27 -16.96 8.85
CA MET A 134 4.19 -16.04 8.51
C MET A 134 2.81 -16.73 8.52
N ALA A 135 2.73 -17.99 8.92
CA ALA A 135 1.49 -18.74 9.00
C ALA A 135 0.49 -18.05 9.95
N PHE A 136 -0.79 -18.00 9.54
CA PHE A 136 -1.89 -17.56 10.37
C PHE A 136 -2.94 -18.68 10.46
N GLU A 137 -3.30 -19.07 11.69
CA GLU A 137 -4.25 -20.18 11.97
C GLU A 137 -3.93 -21.47 11.18
N GLY A 138 -2.64 -21.77 11.00
CA GLY A 138 -2.17 -22.94 10.27
C GLY A 138 -2.20 -22.81 8.73
N LYS A 139 -2.62 -21.68 8.19
CA LYS A 139 -2.58 -21.40 6.75
C LYS A 139 -1.31 -20.66 6.38
N LEU A 140 -0.61 -21.11 5.36
CA LEU A 140 0.60 -20.50 4.84
C LEU A 140 0.27 -19.50 3.71
N PRO A 141 0.94 -18.35 3.62
CA PRO A 141 0.85 -17.50 2.44
C PRO A 141 1.45 -18.23 1.23
N LYS A 142 1.00 -17.91 0.02
CA LYS A 142 1.53 -18.51 -1.22
C LYS A 142 2.96 -18.10 -1.52
N LEU A 143 3.33 -16.89 -1.13
CA LEU A 143 4.67 -16.31 -1.22
C LEU A 143 4.84 -15.19 -0.20
N ALA A 144 6.08 -14.79 0.02
CA ALA A 144 6.45 -13.60 0.78
C ALA A 144 7.00 -12.53 -0.17
N ILE A 145 6.58 -11.28 0.04
CA ILE A 145 7.15 -10.09 -0.59
C ILE A 145 8.26 -9.59 0.32
N VAL A 146 9.51 -9.92 0.01
CA VAL A 146 10.69 -9.51 0.79
C VAL A 146 11.19 -8.17 0.27
N VAL A 147 11.24 -7.15 1.12
CA VAL A 147 11.66 -5.79 0.77
C VAL A 147 13.00 -5.48 1.43
N HIS A 148 14.01 -5.22 0.60
CA HIS A 148 15.32 -4.71 1.03
C HIS A 148 15.24 -3.18 1.11
N VAL A 149 15.29 -2.66 2.32
CA VAL A 149 15.10 -1.24 2.65
C VAL A 149 16.27 -0.41 2.10
N GLN A 150 15.95 0.61 1.32
CA GLN A 150 16.91 1.61 0.82
C GLN A 150 16.73 2.95 1.52
N GLU A 151 15.47 3.30 1.83
CA GLU A 151 15.11 4.54 2.50
C GLU A 151 13.96 4.29 3.46
N VAL A 152 14.04 4.88 4.63
CA VAL A 152 12.94 4.90 5.60
C VAL A 152 12.86 6.24 6.30
N PHE A 153 11.66 6.76 6.47
CA PHE A 153 11.40 8.01 7.20
C PHE A 153 9.93 8.15 7.58
N THR A 154 9.70 8.89 8.67
CA THR A 154 8.34 9.27 9.05
C THR A 154 7.83 10.43 8.19
N HIS A 155 6.57 10.36 7.76
CA HIS A 155 5.91 11.40 7.00
C HIS A 155 5.05 12.29 7.93
N CYS A 156 4.93 13.58 7.60
CA CYS A 156 4.23 14.53 8.45
C CYS A 156 2.71 14.26 8.47
N PRO A 157 2.03 14.61 9.59
CA PRO A 157 0.61 14.32 9.79
C PRO A 157 -0.34 15.24 9.00
N LYS A 158 0.15 16.26 8.31
CA LYS A 158 -0.68 17.34 7.75
C LYS A 158 -1.81 16.87 6.83
N ALA A 159 -1.59 15.82 6.03
CA ALA A 159 -2.61 15.29 5.14
C ALA A 159 -3.78 14.69 5.93
N PHE A 160 -3.46 13.83 6.91
CA PHE A 160 -4.43 13.17 7.78
C PHE A 160 -5.21 14.16 8.65
N VAL A 161 -4.51 15.18 9.20
CA VAL A 161 -5.14 16.24 9.99
C VAL A 161 -6.10 17.07 9.13
N ARG A 162 -5.69 17.47 7.92
CA ARG A 162 -6.56 18.25 7.02
C ARG A 162 -7.77 17.47 6.53
N SER A 163 -7.58 16.19 6.22
CA SER A 163 -8.67 15.32 5.75
C SER A 163 -9.53 14.79 6.90
N LYS A 164 -9.12 14.99 8.17
CA LYS A 164 -9.78 14.44 9.35
C LYS A 164 -10.06 12.92 9.19
N LEU A 165 -9.11 12.20 8.57
CA LEU A 165 -9.30 10.82 8.11
C LEU A 165 -9.75 9.86 9.23
N TRP A 166 -9.29 10.09 10.46
CA TRP A 166 -9.64 9.27 11.62
C TRP A 166 -10.79 9.80 12.47
N ALA A 167 -11.37 10.96 12.08
CA ALA A 167 -12.52 11.54 12.76
C ALA A 167 -13.83 11.07 12.12
N ASP A 168 -14.92 11.19 12.85
CA ASP A 168 -16.25 10.75 12.39
C ASP A 168 -16.91 11.75 11.43
N GLU A 169 -16.39 12.99 11.33
CA GLU A 169 -17.03 14.08 10.58
C GLU A 169 -17.28 13.79 9.10
N TYR A 170 -16.41 12.98 8.47
CA TYR A 170 -16.52 12.64 7.05
C TYR A 170 -16.83 11.16 6.83
N ARG A 171 -17.29 10.47 7.88
CA ARG A 171 -17.88 9.16 7.72
C ARG A 171 -19.20 9.27 6.99
N ILE A 172 -19.33 8.51 5.94
CA ILE A 172 -20.56 8.39 5.16
C ILE A 172 -21.24 7.05 5.49
N ASP A 173 -22.55 7.00 5.31
CA ASP A 173 -23.23 5.72 5.21
C ASP A 173 -22.82 5.04 3.89
N ARG A 174 -22.60 3.73 3.91
CA ARG A 174 -22.21 3.00 2.69
C ARG A 174 -23.25 3.12 1.58
N SER A 175 -24.51 3.30 1.92
CA SER A 175 -25.64 3.47 0.98
C SER A 175 -25.62 4.79 0.20
N GLU A 176 -24.79 5.78 0.61
CA GLU A 176 -24.63 7.03 -0.15
C GLU A 176 -23.84 6.85 -1.47
N LEU A 177 -23.21 5.70 -1.65
CA LEU A 177 -22.44 5.35 -2.85
C LEU A 177 -22.96 4.05 -3.47
N PRO A 178 -22.82 3.89 -4.81
CA PRO A 178 -23.17 2.62 -5.48
C PRO A 178 -22.49 1.43 -4.82
N SER A 179 -23.15 0.30 -4.77
CA SER A 179 -22.55 -0.93 -4.26
C SER A 179 -21.37 -1.37 -5.13
N PHE A 180 -20.48 -2.19 -4.58
CA PHE A 180 -19.38 -2.74 -5.37
C PHE A 180 -19.89 -3.59 -6.55
N GLY A 181 -20.99 -4.31 -6.35
CA GLY A 181 -21.65 -5.08 -7.41
C GLY A 181 -22.15 -4.20 -8.55
N GLU A 182 -22.82 -3.07 -8.26
CA GLU A 182 -23.26 -2.12 -9.28
C GLU A 182 -22.08 -1.56 -10.08
N ILE A 183 -21.03 -1.10 -9.40
CA ILE A 183 -19.83 -0.56 -10.05
C ILE A 183 -19.19 -1.61 -10.97
N LEU A 184 -19.04 -2.84 -10.49
CA LEU A 184 -18.41 -3.91 -11.25
C LEU A 184 -19.26 -4.30 -12.47
N ARG A 185 -20.59 -4.41 -12.30
CA ARG A 185 -21.52 -4.68 -13.40
C ARG A 185 -21.37 -3.65 -14.52
N ASP A 186 -21.42 -2.38 -14.15
CA ASP A 186 -21.41 -1.27 -15.12
C ASP A 186 -20.04 -1.15 -15.82
N HIS A 187 -18.92 -1.34 -15.09
CA HIS A 187 -17.58 -1.29 -15.67
C HIS A 187 -17.25 -2.50 -16.55
N ALA A 188 -17.72 -3.67 -16.18
CA ALA A 188 -17.42 -4.91 -16.89
C ALA A 188 -18.46 -5.22 -18.00
N GLY A 189 -19.59 -4.51 -18.04
CA GLY A 189 -20.69 -4.78 -18.97
C GLY A 189 -21.32 -6.16 -18.73
N LEU A 190 -21.34 -6.60 -17.46
CA LEU A 190 -21.87 -7.92 -17.08
C LEU A 190 -23.33 -7.79 -16.68
N ASP A 191 -24.12 -8.84 -16.98
CA ASP A 191 -25.51 -8.97 -16.55
C ASP A 191 -25.61 -10.05 -15.49
N TYR A 192 -25.99 -9.67 -14.27
CA TYR A 192 -26.22 -10.58 -13.14
C TYR A 192 -27.18 -9.94 -12.12
N ASP A 193 -27.80 -10.79 -11.32
CA ASP A 193 -28.61 -10.38 -10.19
C ASP A 193 -27.73 -9.74 -9.09
N LEU A 194 -28.02 -8.49 -8.74
CA LEU A 194 -27.22 -7.72 -7.79
C LEU A 194 -27.31 -8.26 -6.36
N GLU A 195 -28.48 -8.76 -5.94
CA GLU A 195 -28.68 -9.26 -4.57
C GLU A 195 -27.91 -10.57 -4.39
N GLU A 196 -28.03 -11.47 -5.36
CA GLU A 196 -27.30 -12.74 -5.37
C GLU A 196 -25.79 -12.52 -5.42
N PHE A 197 -25.34 -11.58 -6.26
CA PHE A 197 -23.92 -11.22 -6.36
C PHE A 197 -23.39 -10.65 -5.06
N GLN A 198 -24.12 -9.70 -4.42
CA GLN A 198 -23.69 -9.08 -3.17
C GLN A 198 -23.62 -10.11 -2.03
N LYS A 199 -24.62 -11.00 -1.93
CA LYS A 199 -24.60 -12.11 -0.97
C LYS A 199 -23.37 -13.01 -1.17
N GLY A 200 -23.05 -13.37 -2.40
CA GLY A 200 -21.87 -14.17 -2.71
C GLY A 200 -20.54 -13.43 -2.41
N LEU A 201 -20.52 -12.10 -2.51
CA LEU A 201 -19.38 -11.28 -2.08
C LEU A 201 -19.19 -11.33 -0.57
N ASP A 202 -20.25 -11.10 0.18
CA ASP A 202 -20.23 -11.06 1.66
C ASP A 202 -19.80 -12.42 2.23
N GLU A 203 -20.31 -13.51 1.68
CA GLU A 203 -19.88 -14.87 2.04
C GLU A 203 -18.39 -15.11 1.76
N ARG A 204 -17.89 -14.66 0.60
CA ARG A 204 -16.47 -14.79 0.25
C ARG A 204 -15.56 -13.95 1.15
N LEU A 205 -15.99 -12.73 1.51
CA LEU A 205 -15.24 -11.88 2.43
C LEU A 205 -15.00 -12.55 3.79
N VAL A 206 -15.94 -13.36 4.27
CA VAL A 206 -15.80 -14.08 5.53
C VAL A 206 -14.97 -15.37 5.36
N THR A 207 -15.16 -16.10 4.26
CA THR A 207 -14.59 -17.46 4.10
C THR A 207 -13.20 -17.50 3.49
N THR A 208 -12.74 -16.41 2.86
CA THR A 208 -11.48 -16.37 2.09
C THR A 208 -10.53 -15.24 2.50
N LEU A 209 -10.63 -14.75 3.74
CA LEU A 209 -9.70 -13.74 4.27
C LEU A 209 -8.27 -14.28 4.37
N HIS A 210 -8.13 -15.56 4.71
CA HIS A 210 -6.85 -16.27 4.89
C HIS A 210 -6.81 -17.60 4.15
#